data_293a77d8ae9af804728838a03f1ed278
#
_entry.id   293a77d8ae9af804728838a03f1ed278
#
_cell.length_a   1.000
_cell.length_b   1.000
_cell.length_c   1.000
_cell.angle_alpha   90.00
_cell.angle_beta   90.00
_cell.angle_gamma   90.00
#
_symmetry.space_group_name_H-M   'P 1'
#
loop_
_entity.id
_entity.type
_entity.pdbx_description
1 polymer ?
#
loop_
_entity_poly.entity_id
_entity_poly.type
_entity_poly.pdbx_seq_one_letter_code
_entity_poly.pdbx_strand_id
1 'polypeptide(L)'
;MQGILDEIKEKGDEALFAYTEKFDKCKLTKDTIQVTEEEIKAAYEKVDDSLVEVIRKSLVNIREYHEKQKRNSWFDAKPDGTILGQKMTALASVGVYVPGGKAAYPSSVLMNIVPAKVAGVEKIVMVTPPNKEGEVTPATLVAANEAGATHIYKVGGAQAIGALAYGTESIEKVDKIVGPGNIYVALAKKAVYGHVSIDSIAGPSEILVLADDTANPHFVAADLLSQAEHDELASAILVTTSKTLGEKVQEEIEGYLKKLSRAEIIEKSLENFGYILEAETLNEALEVVNAIASEHLEIVTANPFEVMTKVRNAGAIFIGEYSSEPLGDYFAGPNHVLPTNGTAKFFSPLNVDDFVKKSSIIYYSKDALKAIHKDIETFAQAEGLTAHANSIAVRFEEE
;
A
#
# COMPACT_ATOMS: atom_id res chain seq x y z
N MET A 1 -10.20 -3.95 -20.34
CA MET A 1 -9.16 -4.34 -19.36
C MET A 1 -9.02 -5.86 -19.31
N GLN A 2 -10.08 -6.64 -19.13
CA GLN A 2 -9.98 -8.13 -19.14
C GLN A 2 -9.29 -8.67 -20.39
N GLY A 3 -9.67 -8.20 -21.58
CA GLY A 3 -9.02 -8.64 -22.83
C GLY A 3 -7.50 -8.39 -22.87
N ILE A 4 -6.99 -7.32 -22.22
CA ILE A 4 -5.53 -7.09 -22.09
C ILE A 4 -4.89 -8.19 -21.25
N LEU A 5 -5.51 -8.53 -20.11
CA LEU A 5 -4.99 -9.57 -19.22
C LEU A 5 -5.01 -10.95 -19.89
N ASP A 6 -6.07 -11.26 -20.62
CA ASP A 6 -6.21 -12.53 -21.35
C ASP A 6 -5.15 -12.65 -22.45
N GLU A 7 -4.92 -11.59 -23.24
CA GLU A 7 -3.88 -11.59 -24.26
C GLU A 7 -2.46 -11.68 -23.68
N ILE A 8 -2.17 -11.01 -22.56
CA ILE A 8 -0.87 -11.18 -21.88
C ILE A 8 -0.67 -12.63 -21.45
N LYS A 9 -1.72 -13.26 -20.90
CA LYS A 9 -1.66 -14.66 -20.48
C LYS A 9 -1.44 -15.62 -21.64
N GLU A 10 -1.99 -15.32 -22.81
CA GLU A 10 -1.91 -16.19 -23.99
C GLU A 10 -0.65 -15.96 -24.84
N LYS A 11 -0.22 -14.68 -24.99
CA LYS A 11 0.81 -14.29 -25.95
C LYS A 11 2.10 -13.75 -25.30
N GLY A 12 2.15 -13.63 -23.97
CA GLY A 12 3.35 -13.21 -23.24
C GLY A 12 3.92 -11.87 -23.72
N ASP A 13 5.20 -11.85 -24.04
CA ASP A 13 5.95 -10.67 -24.47
C ASP A 13 5.38 -10.01 -25.73
N GLU A 14 4.83 -10.78 -26.67
CA GLU A 14 4.24 -10.23 -27.89
C GLU A 14 3.12 -9.24 -27.55
N ALA A 15 2.20 -9.64 -26.69
CA ALA A 15 1.12 -8.76 -26.24
C ALA A 15 1.64 -7.61 -25.37
N LEU A 16 2.61 -7.88 -24.50
CA LEU A 16 3.21 -6.88 -23.61
C LEU A 16 3.83 -5.72 -24.39
N PHE A 17 4.63 -6.02 -25.40
CA PHE A 17 5.26 -5.02 -26.25
C PHE A 17 4.25 -4.26 -27.11
N ALA A 18 3.26 -4.98 -27.68
CA ALA A 18 2.20 -4.36 -28.48
C ALA A 18 1.37 -3.35 -27.66
N TYR A 19 1.01 -3.69 -26.42
CA TYR A 19 0.29 -2.78 -25.55
C TYR A 19 1.15 -1.61 -25.06
N THR A 20 2.43 -1.82 -24.78
CA THR A 20 3.36 -0.74 -24.41
C THR A 20 3.54 0.24 -25.58
N GLU A 21 3.72 -0.24 -26.80
CA GLU A 21 3.78 0.62 -28.00
C GLU A 21 2.47 1.39 -28.20
N LYS A 22 1.33 0.74 -27.97
CA LYS A 22 0.00 1.35 -28.14
C LYS A 22 -0.27 2.46 -27.10
N PHE A 23 0.02 2.22 -25.83
CA PHE A 23 -0.38 3.12 -24.75
C PHE A 23 0.72 4.11 -24.34
N ASP A 24 1.95 3.64 -24.23
CA ASP A 24 3.10 4.45 -23.81
C ASP A 24 3.84 5.08 -24.99
N LYS A 25 3.47 4.69 -26.24
CA LYS A 25 4.11 5.16 -27.49
C LYS A 25 5.62 4.84 -27.55
N CYS A 26 6.03 3.82 -26.84
CA CYS A 26 7.40 3.35 -26.76
C CYS A 26 7.50 1.92 -27.33
N LYS A 27 8.42 1.72 -28.26
CA LYS A 27 8.69 0.40 -28.83
C LYS A 27 9.80 -0.27 -28.05
N LEU A 28 9.44 -1.31 -27.30
CA LEU A 28 10.36 -2.13 -26.54
C LEU A 28 10.59 -3.49 -27.18
N THR A 29 11.70 -4.10 -26.81
CA THR A 29 12.09 -5.46 -27.16
C THR A 29 12.54 -6.20 -25.89
N LYS A 30 12.77 -7.50 -26.00
CA LYS A 30 13.33 -8.30 -24.91
C LYS A 30 14.64 -7.73 -24.36
N ASP A 31 15.46 -7.13 -25.21
CA ASP A 31 16.77 -6.57 -24.82
C ASP A 31 16.68 -5.16 -24.21
N THR A 32 15.56 -4.45 -24.43
CA THR A 32 15.40 -3.07 -23.98
C THR A 32 14.34 -2.86 -22.90
N ILE A 33 13.57 -3.88 -22.57
CA ILE A 33 12.49 -3.79 -21.57
C ILE A 33 13.05 -3.64 -20.15
N GLN A 34 14.15 -4.29 -19.83
CA GLN A 34 14.78 -4.20 -18.51
C GLN A 34 15.71 -2.98 -18.44
N VAL A 35 15.68 -2.29 -17.33
CA VAL A 35 16.62 -1.20 -17.02
C VAL A 35 18.01 -1.79 -16.75
N THR A 36 19.03 -1.22 -17.37
CA THR A 36 20.42 -1.66 -17.22
C THR A 36 21.14 -0.94 -16.08
N GLU A 37 22.30 -1.47 -15.66
CA GLU A 37 23.15 -0.78 -14.67
C GLU A 37 23.69 0.56 -15.19
N GLU A 38 23.91 0.67 -16.52
CA GLU A 38 24.36 1.90 -17.17
C GLU A 38 23.27 2.98 -17.08
N GLU A 39 22.00 2.61 -17.30
CA GLU A 39 20.85 3.53 -17.16
C GLU A 39 20.73 4.02 -15.71
N ILE A 40 20.94 3.13 -14.72
CA ILE A 40 20.95 3.52 -13.31
C ILE A 40 22.10 4.49 -13.01
N LYS A 41 23.32 4.22 -13.49
CA LYS A 41 24.45 5.13 -13.31
C LYS A 41 24.21 6.50 -13.96
N ALA A 42 23.69 6.52 -15.17
CA ALA A 42 23.31 7.75 -15.86
C ALA A 42 22.20 8.53 -15.15
N ALA A 43 21.32 7.83 -14.41
CA ALA A 43 20.28 8.48 -13.59
C ALA A 43 20.90 9.26 -12.41
N TYR A 44 21.91 8.71 -11.74
CA TYR A 44 22.63 9.44 -10.68
C TYR A 44 23.32 10.70 -11.19
N GLU A 45 23.82 10.70 -12.43
CA GLU A 45 24.45 11.89 -13.03
C GLU A 45 23.42 13.00 -13.37
N LYS A 46 22.13 12.63 -13.53
CA LYS A 46 21.04 13.56 -13.87
C LYS A 46 20.28 14.08 -12.66
N VAL A 47 20.45 13.49 -11.48
CA VAL A 47 19.73 13.85 -10.25
C VAL A 47 20.65 14.67 -9.35
N ASP A 48 20.15 15.78 -8.82
CA ASP A 48 20.91 16.60 -7.87
C ASP A 48 21.31 15.80 -6.63
N ASP A 49 22.54 15.93 -6.19
CA ASP A 49 23.09 15.27 -5.00
C ASP A 49 22.21 15.52 -3.76
N SER A 50 21.67 16.73 -3.63
CA SER A 50 20.76 17.10 -2.54
C SER A 50 19.48 16.23 -2.50
N LEU A 51 18.92 15.90 -3.68
CA LEU A 51 17.74 15.02 -3.76
C LEU A 51 18.13 13.58 -3.41
N VAL A 52 19.30 13.11 -3.85
CA VAL A 52 19.80 11.76 -3.47
C VAL A 52 19.95 11.65 -1.95
N GLU A 53 20.50 12.68 -1.30
CA GLU A 53 20.61 12.72 0.16
C GLU A 53 19.25 12.72 0.87
N VAL A 54 18.25 13.44 0.35
CA VAL A 54 16.89 13.46 0.89
C VAL A 54 16.25 12.09 0.74
N ILE A 55 16.39 11.43 -0.42
CA ILE A 55 15.91 10.05 -0.64
C ILE A 55 16.53 9.10 0.39
N ARG A 56 17.83 9.17 0.64
CA ARG A 56 18.52 8.34 1.62
C ARG A 56 18.05 8.59 3.05
N LYS A 57 17.83 9.83 3.44
CA LYS A 57 17.28 10.18 4.77
C LYS A 57 15.87 9.65 4.95
N SER A 58 14.99 9.84 3.96
CA SER A 58 13.63 9.29 3.96
C SER A 58 13.65 7.75 4.07
N LEU A 59 14.52 7.10 3.28
CA LEU A 59 14.71 5.64 3.31
C LEU A 59 15.10 5.12 4.70
N VAL A 60 15.96 5.85 5.42
CA VAL A 60 16.34 5.50 6.80
C VAL A 60 15.12 5.53 7.71
N ASN A 61 14.35 6.62 7.68
CA ASN A 61 13.14 6.76 8.51
C ASN A 61 12.10 5.67 8.22
N ILE A 62 11.85 5.39 6.93
CA ILE A 62 10.92 4.35 6.50
C ILE A 62 11.39 2.97 6.98
N ARG A 63 12.68 2.68 6.86
CA ARG A 63 13.27 1.41 7.32
C ARG A 63 13.15 1.26 8.84
N GLU A 64 13.53 2.27 9.61
CA GLU A 64 13.45 2.24 11.06
C GLU A 64 12.02 2.03 11.58
N TYR A 65 11.04 2.63 10.92
CA TYR A 65 9.64 2.42 11.25
C TYR A 65 9.22 0.97 10.97
N HIS A 66 9.49 0.46 9.77
CA HIS A 66 9.06 -0.87 9.35
C HIS A 66 9.81 -2.00 10.06
N GLU A 67 11.06 -1.79 10.48
CA GLU A 67 11.80 -2.77 11.31
C GLU A 67 11.06 -3.08 12.62
N LYS A 68 10.32 -2.12 13.20
CA LYS A 68 9.51 -2.33 14.42
C LYS A 68 8.28 -3.22 14.17
N GLN A 69 7.89 -3.43 12.92
CA GLN A 69 6.74 -4.26 12.54
C GLN A 69 7.13 -5.75 12.37
N LYS A 70 8.42 -6.08 12.35
CA LYS A 70 8.86 -7.46 12.18
C LYS A 70 8.40 -8.35 13.32
N ARG A 71 7.89 -9.51 12.94
CA ARG A 71 7.48 -10.55 13.86
C ARG A 71 8.35 -11.79 13.69
N ASN A 72 8.67 -12.47 14.80
CA ASN A 72 9.43 -13.71 14.78
C ASN A 72 8.49 -14.93 14.73
N SER A 73 9.00 -16.04 14.19
CA SER A 73 8.40 -17.35 14.40
C SER A 73 8.42 -17.68 15.89
N TRP A 74 7.42 -18.42 16.36
CA TRP A 74 7.32 -18.82 17.77
C TRP A 74 6.87 -20.27 17.91
N PHE A 75 7.25 -20.87 19.01
CA PHE A 75 6.88 -22.21 19.43
C PHE A 75 6.46 -22.20 20.89
N ASP A 76 5.40 -22.92 21.20
CA ASP A 76 4.92 -23.18 22.54
C ASP A 76 4.99 -24.69 22.80
N ALA A 77 5.81 -25.12 23.74
CA ALA A 77 6.03 -26.51 24.11
C ALA A 77 5.32 -26.83 25.43
N LYS A 78 4.46 -27.84 25.42
CA LYS A 78 3.71 -28.29 26.57
C LYS A 78 4.42 -29.44 27.28
N PRO A 79 4.13 -29.69 28.60
CA PRO A 79 4.73 -30.79 29.36
C PRO A 79 4.46 -32.20 28.80
N ASP A 80 3.36 -32.38 28.06
CA ASP A 80 2.98 -33.63 27.39
C ASP A 80 3.76 -33.90 26.09
N GLY A 81 4.70 -33.02 25.74
CA GLY A 81 5.48 -33.11 24.50
C GLY A 81 4.81 -32.56 23.27
N THR A 82 3.64 -31.89 23.40
CA THR A 82 3.01 -31.17 22.31
C THR A 82 3.78 -29.90 22.04
N ILE A 83 4.05 -29.59 20.73
CA ILE A 83 4.60 -28.30 20.30
C ILE A 83 3.66 -27.69 19.27
N LEU A 84 3.17 -26.50 19.57
CA LEU A 84 2.43 -25.67 18.63
C LEU A 84 3.22 -24.42 18.31
N GLY A 85 3.10 -23.94 17.10
CA GLY A 85 3.85 -22.76 16.71
C GLY A 85 3.35 -22.11 15.43
N GLN A 86 3.99 -21.00 15.11
CA GLN A 86 3.76 -20.29 13.86
C GLN A 86 5.10 -19.93 13.20
N LYS A 87 5.29 -20.39 11.98
CA LYS A 87 6.44 -20.03 11.16
C LYS A 87 6.12 -18.81 10.32
N MET A 88 6.92 -17.76 10.48
CA MET A 88 6.92 -16.58 9.64
C MET A 88 7.88 -16.79 8.46
N THR A 89 7.42 -16.57 7.25
CA THR A 89 8.23 -16.72 6.03
C THR A 89 7.96 -15.57 5.08
N ALA A 90 8.99 -14.87 4.62
CA ALA A 90 8.85 -13.86 3.60
C ALA A 90 8.27 -14.46 2.29
N LEU A 91 7.57 -13.64 1.50
CA LEU A 91 7.22 -13.98 0.13
C LEU A 91 8.51 -14.16 -0.68
N ALA A 92 8.51 -15.06 -1.65
CA ALA A 92 9.68 -15.27 -2.50
C ALA A 92 9.88 -14.10 -3.48
N SER A 93 8.79 -13.56 -4.01
CA SER A 93 8.83 -12.50 -5.01
C SER A 93 7.68 -11.50 -4.88
N VAL A 94 7.96 -10.22 -5.16
CA VAL A 94 6.98 -9.14 -5.12
C VAL A 94 7.15 -8.25 -6.34
N GLY A 95 6.03 -7.91 -6.99
CA GLY A 95 5.93 -6.90 -8.02
C GLY A 95 5.54 -5.55 -7.41
N VAL A 96 6.29 -4.51 -7.74
CA VAL A 96 6.03 -3.14 -7.31
C VAL A 96 5.66 -2.31 -8.52
N TYR A 97 4.41 -1.84 -8.57
CA TYR A 97 3.97 -0.91 -9.60
C TYR A 97 4.24 0.52 -9.15
N VAL A 98 4.98 1.27 -9.94
CA VAL A 98 5.23 2.70 -9.72
C VAL A 98 4.62 3.48 -10.89
N PRO A 99 3.73 4.44 -10.63
CA PRO A 99 3.18 5.27 -11.69
C PRO A 99 4.29 6.05 -12.41
N GLY A 100 4.10 6.25 -13.71
CA GLY A 100 4.90 7.17 -14.50
C GLY A 100 4.02 8.30 -15.03
N GLY A 101 4.59 9.19 -15.83
CA GLY A 101 3.86 10.28 -16.47
C GLY A 101 4.46 11.65 -16.16
N LYS A 102 3.62 12.64 -15.82
CA LYS A 102 4.06 14.04 -15.62
C LYS A 102 4.88 14.27 -14.34
N ALA A 103 4.80 13.38 -13.36
CA ALA A 103 5.54 13.48 -12.10
C ALA A 103 6.38 12.22 -11.87
N ALA A 104 7.54 12.38 -11.22
CA ALA A 104 8.30 11.29 -10.63
C ALA A 104 7.73 11.00 -9.23
N TYR A 105 7.71 9.71 -8.85
CA TYR A 105 7.21 9.28 -7.54
C TYR A 105 8.29 8.50 -6.77
N PRO A 106 9.45 9.10 -6.45
CA PRO A 106 10.50 8.41 -5.68
C PRO A 106 10.01 7.96 -4.29
N SER A 107 9.10 8.71 -3.66
CA SER A 107 8.49 8.32 -2.38
C SER A 107 7.70 7.01 -2.50
N SER A 108 6.87 6.86 -3.53
CA SER A 108 6.13 5.61 -3.76
C SER A 108 7.04 4.41 -4.01
N VAL A 109 8.22 4.63 -4.63
CA VAL A 109 9.24 3.59 -4.76
C VAL A 109 9.70 3.12 -3.38
N LEU A 110 10.10 4.06 -2.51
CA LEU A 110 10.58 3.75 -1.16
C LEU A 110 9.51 3.04 -0.34
N MET A 111 8.28 3.59 -0.33
CA MET A 111 7.17 3.09 0.48
C MET A 111 6.71 1.67 0.10
N ASN A 112 6.93 1.24 -1.14
CA ASN A 112 6.60 -0.12 -1.57
C ASN A 112 7.77 -1.09 -1.43
N ILE A 113 9.02 -0.66 -1.71
CA ILE A 113 10.17 -1.56 -1.73
C ILE A 113 10.75 -1.78 -0.32
N VAL A 114 10.85 -0.71 0.50
CA VAL A 114 11.51 -0.82 1.81
C VAL A 114 10.82 -1.82 2.75
N PRO A 115 9.48 -1.83 2.94
CA PRO A 115 8.83 -2.84 3.78
C PRO A 115 9.00 -4.27 3.24
N ALA A 116 9.04 -4.46 1.91
CA ALA A 116 9.33 -5.76 1.30
C ALA A 116 10.77 -6.23 1.64
N LYS A 117 11.76 -5.33 1.56
CA LYS A 117 13.15 -5.62 1.97
C LYS A 117 13.26 -5.93 3.45
N VAL A 118 12.57 -5.16 4.30
CA VAL A 118 12.53 -5.40 5.75
C VAL A 118 11.91 -6.75 6.07
N ALA A 119 10.86 -7.17 5.35
CA ALA A 119 10.26 -8.50 5.47
C ALA A 119 11.20 -9.65 5.07
N GLY A 120 12.25 -9.36 4.29
CA GLY A 120 13.19 -10.35 3.77
C GLY A 120 12.82 -10.91 2.39
N VAL A 121 12.02 -10.19 1.59
CA VAL A 121 11.74 -10.57 0.21
C VAL A 121 13.03 -10.49 -0.61
N GLU A 122 13.39 -11.58 -1.27
CA GLU A 122 14.63 -11.67 -2.04
C GLU A 122 14.48 -11.06 -3.43
N LYS A 123 13.34 -11.32 -4.11
CA LYS A 123 13.08 -10.84 -5.46
C LYS A 123 12.03 -9.74 -5.45
N ILE A 124 12.45 -8.51 -5.76
CA ILE A 124 11.59 -7.33 -5.85
C ILE A 124 11.67 -6.77 -7.26
N VAL A 125 10.58 -6.94 -8.00
CA VAL A 125 10.43 -6.57 -9.40
C VAL A 125 9.65 -5.28 -9.50
N MET A 126 10.31 -4.18 -9.84
CA MET A 126 9.63 -2.92 -10.08
C MET A 126 9.22 -2.80 -11.56
N VAL A 127 8.00 -2.35 -11.81
CA VAL A 127 7.50 -1.97 -13.13
C VAL A 127 7.07 -0.51 -13.11
N THR A 128 7.42 0.25 -14.15
CA THR A 128 7.05 1.65 -14.31
C THR A 128 6.98 1.98 -15.81
N PRO A 129 5.99 2.75 -16.27
CA PRO A 129 5.91 3.10 -17.70
C PRO A 129 7.09 3.97 -18.11
N PRO A 130 7.68 3.70 -19.28
CA PRO A 130 8.70 4.55 -19.87
C PRO A 130 8.07 5.80 -20.50
N ASN A 131 8.91 6.80 -20.79
CA ASN A 131 8.56 7.87 -21.71
C ASN A 131 8.60 7.37 -23.18
N LYS A 132 8.30 8.25 -24.14
CA LYS A 132 8.30 7.90 -25.59
C LYS A 132 9.68 7.51 -26.11
N GLU A 133 10.72 7.98 -25.46
CA GLU A 133 12.13 7.71 -25.76
C GLU A 133 12.60 6.39 -25.14
N GLY A 134 11.75 5.71 -24.35
CA GLY A 134 12.08 4.46 -23.67
C GLY A 134 12.86 4.65 -22.36
N GLU A 135 12.85 5.85 -21.80
CA GLU A 135 13.54 6.17 -20.57
C GLU A 135 12.58 6.19 -19.38
N VAL A 136 13.09 5.86 -18.20
CA VAL A 136 12.43 6.04 -16.90
C VAL A 136 12.96 7.31 -16.24
N THR A 137 12.11 8.00 -15.51
CA THR A 137 12.49 9.21 -14.77
C THR A 137 13.71 8.95 -13.86
N PRO A 138 14.79 9.75 -13.94
CA PRO A 138 16.02 9.48 -13.20
C PRO A 138 15.82 9.36 -11.68
N ALA A 139 15.02 10.23 -11.05
CA ALA A 139 14.74 10.15 -9.61
C ALA A 139 14.05 8.84 -9.21
N THR A 140 13.20 8.27 -10.06
CA THR A 140 12.56 6.95 -9.85
C THR A 140 13.61 5.83 -9.87
N LEU A 141 14.56 5.87 -10.81
CA LEU A 141 15.65 4.87 -10.89
C LEU A 141 16.59 4.94 -9.70
N VAL A 142 16.96 6.16 -9.29
CA VAL A 142 17.79 6.39 -8.09
C VAL A 142 17.09 5.83 -6.85
N ALA A 143 15.81 6.17 -6.63
CA ALA A 143 15.05 5.66 -5.50
C ALA A 143 14.92 4.13 -5.52
N ALA A 144 14.70 3.51 -6.68
CA ALA A 144 14.59 2.06 -6.83
C ALA A 144 15.91 1.36 -6.48
N ASN A 145 17.03 1.91 -6.93
CA ASN A 145 18.35 1.39 -6.62
C ASN A 145 18.69 1.53 -5.12
N GLU A 146 18.48 2.72 -4.53
CA GLU A 146 18.70 2.96 -3.10
C GLU A 146 17.78 2.09 -2.21
N ALA A 147 16.53 1.86 -2.61
CA ALA A 147 15.60 0.99 -1.89
C ALA A 147 15.91 -0.51 -2.05
N GLY A 148 16.64 -0.90 -3.08
CA GLY A 148 17.09 -2.27 -3.34
C GLY A 148 16.12 -3.09 -4.19
N ALA A 149 15.50 -2.50 -5.23
CA ALA A 149 14.85 -3.24 -6.30
C ALA A 149 15.85 -4.21 -6.95
N THR A 150 15.41 -5.44 -7.22
CA THR A 150 16.30 -6.45 -7.85
C THR A 150 16.20 -6.42 -9.37
N HIS A 151 15.04 -6.04 -9.90
CA HIS A 151 14.77 -5.92 -11.32
C HIS A 151 13.86 -4.72 -11.55
N ILE A 152 14.11 -3.97 -12.60
CA ILE A 152 13.29 -2.82 -13.01
C ILE A 152 12.92 -2.99 -14.48
N TYR A 153 11.62 -2.96 -14.80
CA TYR A 153 11.12 -3.09 -16.16
C TYR A 153 10.33 -1.86 -16.60
N LYS A 154 10.53 -1.47 -17.84
CA LYS A 154 9.95 -0.29 -18.50
C LYS A 154 8.57 -0.57 -19.06
N VAL A 155 7.64 -0.97 -18.23
CA VAL A 155 6.26 -1.27 -18.62
C VAL A 155 5.29 -0.70 -17.59
N GLY A 156 4.15 -0.17 -18.06
CA GLY A 156 3.10 0.40 -17.22
C GLY A 156 1.74 -0.19 -17.50
N GLY A 157 0.69 0.39 -16.93
CA GLY A 157 -0.70 0.05 -17.21
C GLY A 157 -1.13 -1.37 -16.81
N ALA A 158 -2.29 -1.76 -17.30
CA ALA A 158 -2.87 -3.09 -17.03
C ALA A 158 -2.01 -4.25 -17.57
N GLN A 159 -1.27 -4.01 -18.66
CA GLN A 159 -0.37 -5.01 -19.26
C GLN A 159 0.80 -5.34 -18.32
N ALA A 160 1.33 -4.36 -17.58
CA ALA A 160 2.37 -4.60 -16.57
C ALA A 160 1.84 -5.47 -15.41
N ILE A 161 0.61 -5.22 -14.96
CA ILE A 161 -0.05 -6.05 -13.93
C ILE A 161 -0.25 -7.48 -14.45
N GLY A 162 -0.67 -7.65 -15.71
CA GLY A 162 -0.79 -8.96 -16.35
C GLY A 162 0.55 -9.70 -16.42
N ALA A 163 1.62 -9.02 -16.82
CA ALA A 163 2.97 -9.59 -16.88
C ALA A 163 3.45 -10.05 -15.49
N LEU A 164 3.28 -9.23 -14.45
CA LEU A 164 3.63 -9.60 -13.07
C LEU A 164 2.79 -10.79 -12.56
N ALA A 165 1.51 -10.83 -12.91
CA ALA A 165 0.59 -11.86 -12.42
C ALA A 165 0.76 -13.22 -13.10
N TYR A 166 0.94 -13.25 -14.42
CA TYR A 166 0.97 -14.49 -15.20
C TYR A 166 2.39 -14.92 -15.57
N GLY A 167 3.33 -13.98 -15.61
CA GLY A 167 4.65 -14.14 -16.20
C GLY A 167 4.62 -13.97 -17.70
N THR A 168 5.76 -13.60 -18.27
CA THR A 168 6.06 -13.58 -19.71
C THR A 168 7.47 -14.12 -19.92
N GLU A 169 7.97 -14.11 -21.15
CA GLU A 169 9.34 -14.55 -21.44
C GLU A 169 10.40 -13.61 -20.85
N SER A 170 10.05 -12.33 -20.64
CA SER A 170 10.95 -11.32 -20.07
C SER A 170 10.71 -11.06 -18.57
N ILE A 171 9.48 -11.19 -18.10
CA ILE A 171 9.10 -10.86 -16.73
C ILE A 171 8.58 -12.11 -16.01
N GLU A 172 9.29 -12.58 -15.01
CA GLU A 172 8.82 -13.70 -14.22
C GLU A 172 7.64 -13.33 -13.33
N LYS A 173 6.69 -14.28 -13.19
CA LYS A 173 5.56 -14.16 -12.28
C LYS A 173 6.02 -13.87 -10.84
N VAL A 174 5.25 -13.04 -10.13
CA VAL A 174 5.45 -12.71 -8.71
C VAL A 174 4.32 -13.27 -7.83
N ASP A 175 4.56 -13.30 -6.51
CA ASP A 175 3.58 -13.81 -5.53
C ASP A 175 2.58 -12.72 -5.08
N LYS A 176 3.01 -11.45 -5.07
CA LYS A 176 2.19 -10.31 -4.68
C LYS A 176 2.52 -9.09 -5.54
N ILE A 177 1.50 -8.30 -5.87
CA ILE A 177 1.65 -7.02 -6.58
C ILE A 177 1.19 -5.90 -5.65
N VAL A 178 2.06 -4.91 -5.44
CA VAL A 178 1.79 -3.72 -4.61
C VAL A 178 2.04 -2.43 -5.40
N GLY A 179 1.54 -1.33 -4.90
CA GLY A 179 1.75 0.00 -5.45
C GLY A 179 0.50 0.63 -6.04
N PRO A 180 0.41 1.98 -5.97
CA PRO A 180 -0.70 2.75 -6.50
C PRO A 180 -0.64 2.82 -8.03
N GLY A 181 -1.78 3.04 -8.65
CA GLY A 181 -1.90 3.24 -10.08
C GLY A 181 -3.26 3.81 -10.47
N ASN A 182 -3.40 4.19 -11.73
CA ASN A 182 -4.66 4.69 -12.25
C ASN A 182 -5.76 3.60 -12.22
N ILE A 183 -6.98 3.99 -12.56
CA ILE A 183 -8.16 3.09 -12.54
C ILE A 183 -7.95 1.80 -13.33
N TYR A 184 -7.19 1.81 -14.43
CA TYR A 184 -6.93 0.60 -15.22
C TYR A 184 -6.00 -0.36 -14.47
N VAL A 185 -5.01 0.17 -13.75
CA VAL A 185 -4.10 -0.61 -12.89
C VAL A 185 -4.87 -1.19 -11.68
N ALA A 186 -5.69 -0.38 -11.01
CA ALA A 186 -6.51 -0.83 -9.90
C ALA A 186 -7.48 -1.96 -10.31
N LEU A 187 -8.17 -1.80 -11.45
CA LEU A 187 -9.05 -2.83 -12.00
C LEU A 187 -8.29 -4.08 -12.45
N ALA A 188 -7.06 -3.94 -12.99
CA ALA A 188 -6.23 -5.07 -13.36
C ALA A 188 -5.78 -5.85 -12.11
N LYS A 189 -5.32 -5.16 -11.04
CA LYS A 189 -4.99 -5.78 -9.74
C LYS A 189 -6.20 -6.55 -9.20
N LYS A 190 -7.38 -5.95 -9.19
CA LYS A 190 -8.63 -6.61 -8.77
C LYS A 190 -8.91 -7.89 -9.57
N ALA A 191 -8.68 -7.86 -10.89
CA ALA A 191 -8.99 -9.00 -11.77
C ALA A 191 -8.01 -10.17 -11.60
N VAL A 192 -6.76 -9.91 -11.22
CA VAL A 192 -5.74 -10.95 -11.00
C VAL A 192 -5.70 -11.44 -9.55
N TYR A 193 -6.45 -10.81 -8.64
CA TYR A 193 -6.50 -11.22 -7.24
C TYR A 193 -7.03 -12.67 -7.10
N GLY A 194 -6.34 -13.47 -6.29
CA GLY A 194 -6.58 -14.90 -6.18
C GLY A 194 -5.64 -15.74 -7.05
N HIS A 195 -5.17 -15.20 -8.19
CA HIS A 195 -4.08 -15.79 -8.97
C HIS A 195 -2.71 -15.30 -8.46
N VAL A 196 -2.65 -14.06 -8.03
CA VAL A 196 -1.57 -13.39 -7.33
C VAL A 196 -2.18 -12.58 -6.18
N SER A 197 -1.45 -12.36 -5.08
CA SER A 197 -1.91 -11.45 -4.02
C SER A 197 -1.74 -9.99 -4.44
N ILE A 198 -2.52 -9.10 -3.85
CA ILE A 198 -2.37 -7.64 -4.02
C ILE A 198 -2.34 -6.94 -2.66
N ASP A 199 -1.93 -5.67 -2.62
CA ASP A 199 -2.06 -4.79 -1.44
C ASP A 199 -3.52 -4.44 -1.18
N SER A 200 -4.07 -3.52 -1.97
CA SER A 200 -5.46 -3.05 -1.87
C SER A 200 -5.97 -2.62 -3.25
N ILE A 201 -7.26 -2.30 -3.31
CA ILE A 201 -7.88 -1.64 -4.46
C ILE A 201 -7.97 -0.16 -4.10
N ALA A 202 -6.97 0.62 -4.52
CA ALA A 202 -6.91 2.04 -4.26
C ALA A 202 -7.98 2.81 -5.07
N GLY A 203 -8.64 3.73 -4.39
CA GLY A 203 -9.44 4.79 -5.00
C GLY A 203 -8.68 6.12 -5.05
N PRO A 204 -9.38 7.23 -5.33
CA PRO A 204 -8.84 8.58 -5.19
C PRO A 204 -8.36 8.86 -3.77
N SER A 205 -7.41 9.76 -3.63
CA SER A 205 -6.85 10.15 -2.33
C SER A 205 -7.85 10.94 -1.49
N GLU A 206 -7.74 10.82 -0.17
CA GLU A 206 -8.70 11.39 0.79
C GLU A 206 -8.00 12.00 1.99
N ILE A 207 -8.40 13.19 2.39
CA ILE A 207 -8.03 13.77 3.68
C ILE A 207 -9.29 14.14 4.47
N LEU A 208 -9.25 13.88 5.77
CA LEU A 208 -10.21 14.41 6.73
C LEU A 208 -9.44 15.10 7.86
N VAL A 209 -9.73 16.38 8.06
CA VAL A 209 -9.21 17.15 9.20
C VAL A 209 -10.32 17.24 10.25
N LEU A 210 -10.07 16.73 11.46
CA LEU A 210 -10.92 16.93 12.63
C LEU A 210 -10.33 18.08 13.47
N ALA A 211 -11.04 19.20 13.55
CA ALA A 211 -10.53 20.39 14.19
C ALA A 211 -11.54 21.05 15.14
N ASP A 212 -11.05 21.64 16.23
CA ASP A 212 -11.84 22.53 17.10
C ASP A 212 -11.44 24.00 16.94
N ASP A 213 -11.96 24.88 17.78
CA ASP A 213 -11.74 26.34 17.73
C ASP A 213 -10.28 26.75 18.04
N THR A 214 -9.44 25.85 18.51
CA THR A 214 -8.02 26.09 18.77
C THR A 214 -7.14 25.94 17.52
N ALA A 215 -7.66 25.31 16.46
CA ALA A 215 -6.92 25.07 15.23
C ALA A 215 -6.64 26.37 14.44
N ASN A 216 -5.47 26.42 13.79
CA ASN A 216 -5.11 27.50 12.90
C ASN A 216 -5.78 27.30 11.52
N PRO A 217 -6.73 28.19 11.10
CA PRO A 217 -7.46 28.03 9.86
C PRO A 217 -6.54 28.04 8.63
N HIS A 218 -5.43 28.77 8.68
CA HIS A 218 -4.45 28.83 7.61
C HIS A 218 -3.76 27.47 7.37
N PHE A 219 -3.43 26.75 8.45
CA PHE A 219 -2.85 25.40 8.34
C PHE A 219 -3.87 24.38 7.86
N VAL A 220 -5.06 24.36 8.47
CA VAL A 220 -6.16 23.46 8.05
C VAL A 220 -6.49 23.62 6.57
N ALA A 221 -6.57 24.86 6.07
CA ALA A 221 -6.81 25.11 4.65
C ALA A 221 -5.67 24.57 3.77
N ALA A 222 -4.40 24.77 4.18
CA ALA A 222 -3.25 24.27 3.44
C ALA A 222 -3.25 22.72 3.38
N ASP A 223 -3.58 22.05 4.48
CA ASP A 223 -3.61 20.58 4.57
C ASP A 223 -4.76 19.98 3.71
N LEU A 224 -5.94 20.59 3.70
CA LEU A 224 -7.02 20.20 2.80
C LEU A 224 -6.63 20.33 1.32
N LEU A 225 -5.90 21.41 0.97
CA LEU A 225 -5.50 21.68 -0.40
C LEU A 225 -4.34 20.81 -0.86
N SER A 226 -3.45 20.34 0.03
CA SER A 226 -2.39 19.40 -0.30
C SER A 226 -2.95 18.10 -0.88
N GLN A 227 -4.10 17.65 -0.37
CA GLN A 227 -4.77 16.47 -0.87
C GLN A 227 -5.60 16.76 -2.14
N ALA A 228 -6.32 17.88 -2.16
CA ALA A 228 -7.16 18.25 -3.30
C ALA A 228 -6.37 18.45 -4.61
N GLU A 229 -5.08 18.79 -4.52
CA GLU A 229 -4.23 18.96 -5.71
C GLU A 229 -3.81 17.63 -6.38
N HIS A 230 -4.02 16.48 -5.74
CA HIS A 230 -3.61 15.19 -6.28
C HIS A 230 -4.41 14.80 -7.54
N ASP A 231 -5.76 14.93 -7.48
CA ASP A 231 -6.66 14.54 -8.57
C ASP A 231 -8.01 15.25 -8.45
N GLU A 232 -8.72 15.44 -9.56
CA GLU A 232 -10.07 16.02 -9.59
C GLU A 232 -11.11 15.19 -8.79
N LEU A 233 -10.80 13.93 -8.48
CA LEU A 233 -11.61 13.01 -7.69
C LEU A 233 -11.15 12.89 -6.23
N ALA A 234 -10.06 13.57 -5.82
CA ALA A 234 -9.61 13.59 -4.45
C ALA A 234 -10.67 14.23 -3.53
N SER A 235 -10.76 13.76 -2.29
CA SER A 235 -11.68 14.36 -1.31
C SER A 235 -10.94 15.08 -0.19
N ALA A 236 -11.46 16.25 0.20
CA ALA A 236 -10.94 17.09 1.26
C ALA A 236 -12.07 17.50 2.20
N ILE A 237 -12.07 16.96 3.41
CA ILE A 237 -13.18 17.09 4.36
C ILE A 237 -12.69 17.71 5.66
N LEU A 238 -13.29 18.83 6.06
CA LEU A 238 -13.15 19.37 7.40
C LEU A 238 -14.36 18.93 8.25
N VAL A 239 -14.10 18.29 9.39
CA VAL A 239 -15.10 18.05 10.44
C VAL A 239 -14.75 18.93 11.64
N THR A 240 -15.64 19.83 12.02
CA THR A 240 -15.34 20.78 13.08
C THR A 240 -16.51 21.01 14.03
N THR A 241 -16.19 21.31 15.30
CA THR A 241 -17.16 21.77 16.30
C THR A 241 -17.25 23.31 16.36
N SER A 242 -16.53 24.01 15.48
CA SER A 242 -16.46 25.47 15.45
C SER A 242 -16.88 26.02 14.09
N LYS A 243 -18.10 26.56 14.02
CA LYS A 243 -18.59 27.24 12.81
C LYS A 243 -17.65 28.34 12.36
N THR A 244 -17.13 29.14 13.30
CA THR A 244 -16.19 30.23 12.98
C THR A 244 -14.89 29.71 12.36
N LEU A 245 -14.41 28.54 12.77
CA LEU A 245 -13.25 27.91 12.14
C LEU A 245 -13.57 27.53 10.70
N GLY A 246 -14.72 26.89 10.46
CA GLY A 246 -15.16 26.50 9.11
C GLY A 246 -15.23 27.68 8.16
N GLU A 247 -15.83 28.80 8.59
CA GLU A 247 -15.92 30.05 7.81
C GLU A 247 -14.53 30.59 7.45
N LYS A 248 -13.60 30.65 8.42
CA LYS A 248 -12.22 31.12 8.21
C LYS A 248 -11.42 30.21 7.29
N VAL A 249 -11.58 28.88 7.41
CA VAL A 249 -10.92 27.92 6.53
C VAL A 249 -11.37 28.13 5.09
N GLN A 250 -12.65 28.39 4.86
CA GLN A 250 -13.16 28.69 3.52
C GLN A 250 -12.53 29.97 2.95
N GLU A 251 -12.40 31.03 3.74
CA GLU A 251 -11.74 32.27 3.32
C GLU A 251 -10.25 32.04 2.96
N GLU A 252 -9.53 31.22 3.76
CA GLU A 252 -8.13 30.88 3.50
C GLU A 252 -7.99 30.05 2.20
N ILE A 253 -8.88 29.09 1.94
CA ILE A 253 -8.91 28.31 0.69
C ILE A 253 -9.00 29.23 -0.52
N GLU A 254 -9.92 30.23 -0.51
CA GLU A 254 -10.05 31.22 -1.59
C GLU A 254 -8.75 32.03 -1.79
N GLY A 255 -8.04 32.31 -0.69
CA GLY A 255 -6.75 32.99 -0.71
C GLY A 255 -5.64 32.16 -1.35
N TYR A 256 -5.59 30.87 -1.05
CA TYR A 256 -4.60 29.92 -1.59
C TYR A 256 -4.82 29.63 -3.08
N LEU A 257 -6.06 29.45 -3.55
CA LEU A 257 -6.39 29.18 -4.95
C LEU A 257 -5.82 30.22 -5.92
N LYS A 258 -5.65 31.46 -5.46
CA LYS A 258 -5.02 32.53 -6.27
C LYS A 258 -3.50 32.37 -6.47
N LYS A 259 -2.85 31.49 -5.71
CA LYS A 259 -1.38 31.35 -5.65
C LYS A 259 -0.88 29.99 -6.11
N LEU A 260 -1.71 28.95 -5.98
CA LEU A 260 -1.33 27.57 -6.25
C LEU A 260 -1.32 27.26 -7.75
N SER A 261 -0.31 26.53 -8.22
CA SER A 261 -0.11 26.22 -9.63
C SER A 261 -1.13 25.22 -10.20
N ARG A 262 -1.76 24.41 -9.34
CA ARG A 262 -2.75 23.39 -9.72
C ARG A 262 -4.19 23.78 -9.34
N ALA A 263 -4.47 25.07 -9.24
CA ALA A 263 -5.77 25.60 -8.80
C ALA A 263 -6.97 24.98 -9.55
N GLU A 264 -6.90 24.76 -10.86
CA GLU A 264 -7.97 24.15 -11.64
C GLU A 264 -8.32 22.71 -11.20
N ILE A 265 -7.34 21.90 -10.78
CA ILE A 265 -7.56 20.56 -10.27
C ILE A 265 -8.18 20.63 -8.89
N ILE A 266 -7.61 21.49 -8.03
CA ILE A 266 -8.10 21.74 -6.67
C ILE A 266 -9.56 22.20 -6.68
N GLU A 267 -9.90 23.18 -7.52
CA GLU A 267 -11.28 23.69 -7.65
C GLU A 267 -12.27 22.58 -7.99
N LYS A 268 -11.95 21.73 -8.96
CA LYS A 268 -12.80 20.59 -9.33
C LYS A 268 -12.92 19.54 -8.22
N SER A 269 -11.83 19.25 -7.52
CA SER A 269 -11.82 18.35 -6.37
C SER A 269 -12.75 18.89 -5.28
N LEU A 270 -12.59 20.17 -4.89
CA LEU A 270 -13.41 20.80 -3.86
C LEU A 270 -14.87 20.95 -4.27
N GLU A 271 -15.17 21.26 -5.55
CA GLU A 271 -16.53 21.37 -6.07
C GLU A 271 -17.32 20.06 -5.91
N ASN A 272 -16.66 18.92 -6.14
CA ASN A 272 -17.31 17.63 -6.15
C ASN A 272 -17.18 16.86 -4.81
N PHE A 273 -16.06 17.03 -4.11
CA PHE A 273 -15.66 16.19 -2.96
C PHE A 273 -15.09 17.00 -1.78
N GLY A 274 -15.18 18.34 -1.80
CA GLY A 274 -14.84 19.22 -0.69
C GLY A 274 -16.02 19.43 0.25
N TYR A 275 -15.84 19.23 1.56
CA TYR A 275 -16.91 19.42 2.55
C TYR A 275 -16.38 20.07 3.82
N ILE A 276 -17.18 20.96 4.39
CA ILE A 276 -17.05 21.46 5.76
C ILE A 276 -18.28 20.96 6.52
N LEU A 277 -18.08 20.06 7.46
CA LEU A 277 -19.12 19.43 8.27
C LEU A 277 -19.05 19.98 9.69
N GLU A 278 -20.09 20.68 10.11
CA GLU A 278 -20.22 21.18 11.49
C GLU A 278 -20.93 20.15 12.36
N ALA A 279 -20.33 19.83 13.51
CA ALA A 279 -20.88 18.97 14.53
C ALA A 279 -21.17 19.76 15.81
N GLU A 280 -22.24 19.45 16.52
CA GLU A 280 -22.58 20.10 17.79
C GLU A 280 -21.63 19.72 18.91
N THR A 281 -21.09 18.49 18.85
CA THR A 281 -20.19 17.94 19.88
C THR A 281 -19.03 17.17 19.26
N LEU A 282 -17.94 17.05 20.02
CA LEU A 282 -16.79 16.22 19.63
C LEU A 282 -17.18 14.73 19.43
N ASN A 283 -18.15 14.21 20.18
CA ASN A 283 -18.61 12.83 20.01
C ASN A 283 -19.32 12.65 18.67
N GLU A 284 -20.18 13.57 18.27
CA GLU A 284 -20.81 13.57 16.95
C GLU A 284 -19.76 13.68 15.85
N ALA A 285 -18.79 14.59 15.97
CA ALA A 285 -17.67 14.70 15.04
C ALA A 285 -16.91 13.38 14.89
N LEU A 286 -16.65 12.68 16.00
CA LEU A 286 -15.99 11.37 16.00
C LEU A 286 -16.82 10.25 15.35
N GLU A 287 -18.16 10.30 15.49
CA GLU A 287 -19.05 9.37 14.77
C GLU A 287 -18.91 9.57 13.26
N VAL A 288 -18.88 10.82 12.80
CA VAL A 288 -18.66 11.17 11.37
C VAL A 288 -17.29 10.69 10.89
N VAL A 289 -16.23 11.01 11.64
CA VAL A 289 -14.84 10.56 11.33
C VAL A 289 -14.78 9.04 11.18
N ASN A 290 -15.31 8.30 12.15
CA ASN A 290 -15.31 6.84 12.12
C ASN A 290 -16.21 6.26 11.01
N ALA A 291 -17.27 6.96 10.63
CA ALA A 291 -18.16 6.55 9.54
C ALA A 291 -17.51 6.75 8.17
N ILE A 292 -16.80 7.86 7.95
CA ILE A 292 -16.06 8.14 6.72
C ILE A 292 -14.89 7.17 6.59
N ALA A 293 -14.08 6.99 7.66
CA ALA A 293 -12.91 6.13 7.66
C ALA A 293 -11.89 6.54 6.57
N SER A 294 -11.49 7.81 6.59
CA SER A 294 -10.63 8.44 5.59
C SER A 294 -9.26 7.80 5.50
N GLU A 295 -8.62 7.95 4.35
CA GLU A 295 -7.23 7.58 4.10
C GLU A 295 -6.28 8.31 5.06
N HIS A 296 -6.32 9.64 5.06
CA HIS A 296 -5.57 10.51 5.96
C HIS A 296 -6.54 11.14 6.96
N LEU A 297 -6.25 11.03 8.25
CA LEU A 297 -6.97 11.72 9.32
C LEU A 297 -6.01 12.62 10.09
N GLU A 298 -6.23 13.92 10.03
CA GLU A 298 -5.54 14.89 10.89
C GLU A 298 -6.42 15.26 12.08
N ILE A 299 -5.84 15.28 13.28
CA ILE A 299 -6.53 15.66 14.53
C ILE A 299 -5.88 16.94 15.04
N VAL A 300 -6.55 18.06 14.80
CA VAL A 300 -6.08 19.40 15.15
C VAL A 300 -7.02 20.01 16.20
N THR A 301 -6.93 19.48 17.41
CA THR A 301 -7.79 19.85 18.55
C THR A 301 -6.94 20.19 19.77
N ALA A 302 -7.53 20.83 20.77
CA ALA A 302 -6.85 21.18 22.01
C ALA A 302 -6.20 19.95 22.74
N ASN A 303 -6.80 18.76 22.59
CA ASN A 303 -6.32 17.53 23.22
C ASN A 303 -6.25 16.37 22.20
N PRO A 304 -5.39 16.43 21.18
CA PRO A 304 -5.44 15.51 20.03
C PRO A 304 -5.11 14.06 20.43
N PHE A 305 -4.26 13.82 21.43
CA PHE A 305 -3.96 12.45 21.90
C PHE A 305 -5.16 11.79 22.59
N GLU A 306 -5.98 12.54 23.33
CA GLU A 306 -7.21 12.03 23.91
C GLU A 306 -8.22 11.67 22.80
N VAL A 307 -8.37 12.56 21.81
CA VAL A 307 -9.26 12.38 20.67
C VAL A 307 -8.87 11.15 19.87
N MET A 308 -7.57 10.96 19.61
CA MET A 308 -7.05 9.79 18.88
C MET A 308 -7.52 8.46 19.50
N THR A 309 -7.62 8.37 20.84
CA THR A 309 -8.05 7.11 21.50
C THR A 309 -9.48 6.68 21.14
N LYS A 310 -10.29 7.59 20.62
CA LYS A 310 -11.70 7.38 20.25
C LYS A 310 -11.86 7.11 18.73
N VAL A 311 -10.78 7.30 17.95
CA VAL A 311 -10.76 6.98 16.51
C VAL A 311 -10.60 5.48 16.35
N ARG A 312 -11.45 4.90 15.50
CA ARG A 312 -11.46 3.47 15.18
C ARG A 312 -10.99 3.18 13.76
N ASN A 313 -11.30 4.08 12.84
CA ASN A 313 -11.16 3.87 11.41
C ASN A 313 -10.45 5.06 10.77
N ALA A 314 -9.19 4.88 10.41
CA ALA A 314 -8.41 5.79 9.59
C ALA A 314 -7.25 5.01 8.95
N GLY A 315 -6.82 5.41 7.77
CA GLY A 315 -5.63 4.85 7.14
C GLY A 315 -4.37 5.27 7.90
N ALA A 316 -4.14 6.57 8.04
CA ALA A 316 -3.10 7.15 8.89
C ALA A 316 -3.70 8.23 9.79
N ILE A 317 -3.13 8.40 10.99
CA ILE A 317 -3.57 9.40 11.97
C ILE A 317 -2.41 10.37 12.24
N PHE A 318 -2.64 11.64 11.95
CA PHE A 318 -1.72 12.75 12.16
C PHE A 318 -2.18 13.55 13.37
N ILE A 319 -1.28 13.81 14.31
CA ILE A 319 -1.65 14.35 15.62
C ILE A 319 -1.04 15.73 15.84
N GLY A 320 -1.91 16.74 15.91
CA GLY A 320 -1.52 18.13 16.18
C GLY A 320 -1.14 18.91 14.91
N GLU A 321 -1.08 20.23 15.06
CA GLU A 321 -0.96 21.19 13.95
C GLU A 321 0.34 21.16 13.14
N TYR A 322 1.37 20.47 13.65
CA TYR A 322 2.66 20.31 12.96
C TYR A 322 2.86 18.93 12.32
N SER A 323 1.81 18.12 12.28
CA SER A 323 1.82 16.78 11.72
C SER A 323 0.92 16.72 10.50
N SER A 324 1.29 17.43 9.44
CA SER A 324 0.54 17.47 8.19
C SER A 324 0.78 16.24 7.31
N GLU A 325 -0.15 15.95 6.41
CA GLU A 325 -0.10 14.80 5.48
C GLU A 325 1.22 14.72 4.69
N PRO A 326 1.79 15.82 4.09
CA PRO A 326 3.05 15.73 3.35
C PRO A 326 4.24 15.24 4.19
N LEU A 327 4.22 15.47 5.52
CA LEU A 327 5.23 14.89 6.40
C LEU A 327 5.18 13.36 6.37
N GLY A 328 3.97 12.78 6.40
CA GLY A 328 3.75 11.33 6.29
C GLY A 328 4.18 10.80 4.94
N ASP A 329 3.80 11.47 3.88
CA ASP A 329 4.06 11.05 2.51
C ASP A 329 5.53 10.98 2.15
N TYR A 330 6.34 11.88 2.70
CA TYR A 330 7.73 12.00 2.27
C TYR A 330 8.77 11.61 3.30
N PHE A 331 8.52 11.80 4.61
CA PHE A 331 9.65 11.80 5.54
C PHE A 331 9.44 11.16 6.91
N ALA A 332 8.21 11.04 7.42
CA ALA A 332 7.95 10.54 8.77
C ALA A 332 8.31 9.05 8.98
N GLY A 333 8.22 8.24 7.93
CA GLY A 333 8.55 6.81 7.97
C GLY A 333 7.36 5.85 7.90
N PRO A 334 6.17 6.10 8.49
CA PRO A 334 4.97 5.33 8.23
C PRO A 334 4.65 5.25 6.73
N ASN A 335 4.00 4.16 6.32
CA ASN A 335 3.71 3.94 4.90
C ASN A 335 2.56 4.82 4.41
N HIS A 336 2.73 5.42 3.23
CA HIS A 336 1.72 6.23 2.58
C HIS A 336 0.81 5.45 1.60
N VAL A 337 1.04 4.15 1.41
CA VAL A 337 0.11 3.29 0.68
C VAL A 337 -1.00 2.89 1.64
N LEU A 338 -2.07 3.65 1.63
CA LEU A 338 -3.12 3.64 2.62
C LEU A 338 -4.43 3.09 2.05
N PRO A 339 -5.34 2.58 2.90
CA PRO A 339 -6.68 2.20 2.49
C PRO A 339 -7.53 3.45 2.20
N THR A 340 -8.22 3.47 1.06
CA THR A 340 -9.10 4.54 0.58
C THR A 340 -10.56 4.08 0.54
N ASN A 341 -11.50 4.97 0.22
CA ASN A 341 -12.93 4.69 0.04
C ASN A 341 -13.57 3.98 1.25
N GLY A 342 -13.23 4.43 2.46
CA GLY A 342 -13.75 3.88 3.70
C GLY A 342 -13.26 2.47 4.03
N THR A 343 -12.30 1.93 3.28
CA THR A 343 -11.76 0.58 3.51
C THR A 343 -10.83 0.51 4.72
N ALA A 344 -10.45 1.66 5.33
CA ALA A 344 -9.78 1.71 6.61
C ALA A 344 -10.57 1.05 7.77
N LYS A 345 -11.83 0.68 7.53
CA LYS A 345 -12.65 -0.15 8.45
C LYS A 345 -12.16 -1.59 8.55
N PHE A 346 -11.39 -2.08 7.56
CA PHE A 346 -10.94 -3.48 7.50
C PHE A 346 -9.58 -3.69 6.81
N PHE A 347 -9.01 -2.67 6.19
CA PHE A 347 -7.64 -2.68 5.67
C PHE A 347 -6.73 -1.78 6.52
N SER A 348 -5.44 -2.06 6.44
CA SER A 348 -4.37 -1.29 7.08
C SER A 348 -3.45 -0.66 6.03
N PRO A 349 -2.61 0.31 6.40
CA PRO A 349 -1.48 0.73 5.58
C PRO A 349 -0.61 -0.44 5.16
N LEU A 350 0.02 -0.35 3.99
CA LEU A 350 1.00 -1.33 3.55
C LEU A 350 2.11 -1.46 4.61
N ASN A 351 2.38 -2.68 5.04
CA ASN A 351 3.27 -2.96 6.15
C ASN A 351 4.07 -4.25 5.95
N VAL A 352 4.97 -4.58 6.86
CA VAL A 352 5.81 -5.79 6.78
C VAL A 352 4.99 -7.08 6.75
N ASP A 353 3.85 -7.14 7.45
CA ASP A 353 2.96 -8.32 7.45
C ASP A 353 2.39 -8.64 6.06
N ASP A 354 2.31 -7.63 5.17
CA ASP A 354 1.87 -7.82 3.77
C ASP A 354 2.84 -8.64 2.93
N PHE A 355 4.08 -8.71 3.34
CA PHE A 355 5.18 -9.38 2.64
C PHE A 355 5.63 -10.68 3.29
N VAL A 356 4.89 -11.16 4.30
CA VAL A 356 5.14 -12.43 4.96
C VAL A 356 3.91 -13.31 4.96
N LYS A 357 4.13 -14.61 4.98
CA LYS A 357 3.09 -15.62 5.20
C LYS A 357 3.34 -16.38 6.49
N LYS A 358 2.26 -16.86 7.09
CA LYS A 358 2.24 -17.54 8.38
C LYS A 358 1.79 -18.98 8.16
N SER A 359 2.61 -19.95 8.61
CA SER A 359 2.26 -21.37 8.58
C SER A 359 2.15 -21.91 9.99
N SER A 360 1.09 -22.65 10.28
CA SER A 360 0.95 -23.34 11.55
C SER A 360 1.93 -24.50 11.63
N ILE A 361 2.55 -24.68 12.80
CA ILE A 361 3.40 -25.81 13.13
C ILE A 361 2.70 -26.61 14.21
N ILE A 362 2.49 -27.90 13.94
CA ILE A 362 1.78 -28.82 14.81
C ILE A 362 2.66 -30.06 14.99
N TYR A 363 3.07 -30.33 16.21
CA TYR A 363 3.75 -31.56 16.60
C TYR A 363 3.10 -32.16 17.85
N TYR A 364 2.79 -33.43 17.79
CA TYR A 364 2.32 -34.22 18.92
C TYR A 364 3.23 -35.41 19.16
N SER A 365 3.57 -35.67 20.42
CA SER A 365 4.18 -36.95 20.80
C SER A 365 3.14 -38.07 20.65
N LYS A 366 3.60 -39.33 20.60
CA LYS A 366 2.71 -40.50 20.58
C LYS A 366 1.77 -40.50 21.79
N ASP A 367 2.28 -40.21 22.97
CA ASP A 367 1.50 -40.21 24.21
C ASP A 367 0.47 -39.07 24.24
N ALA A 368 0.86 -37.90 23.78
CA ALA A 368 -0.07 -36.75 23.68
C ALA A 368 -1.20 -37.05 22.69
N LEU A 369 -0.90 -37.67 21.54
CA LEU A 369 -1.92 -38.04 20.58
C LEU A 369 -2.81 -39.17 21.12
N LYS A 370 -2.23 -40.16 21.86
CA LYS A 370 -2.95 -41.26 22.50
C LYS A 370 -4.01 -40.74 23.48
N ALA A 371 -3.71 -39.66 24.18
CA ALA A 371 -4.68 -39.08 25.14
C ALA A 371 -5.95 -38.50 24.48
N ILE A 372 -5.90 -38.11 23.20
CA ILE A 372 -7.01 -37.42 22.52
C ILE A 372 -7.51 -38.11 21.25
N HIS A 373 -6.91 -39.22 20.83
CA HIS A 373 -7.22 -39.86 19.53
C HIS A 373 -8.70 -40.21 19.37
N LYS A 374 -9.34 -40.74 20.44
CA LYS A 374 -10.77 -41.08 20.39
C LYS A 374 -11.69 -39.89 20.20
N ASP A 375 -11.34 -38.74 20.74
CA ASP A 375 -12.11 -37.50 20.55
C ASP A 375 -12.03 -37.06 19.09
N ILE A 376 -10.84 -37.15 18.47
CA ILE A 376 -10.66 -36.83 17.06
C ILE A 376 -11.45 -37.78 16.16
N GLU A 377 -11.37 -39.11 16.43
CA GLU A 377 -12.14 -40.10 15.68
C GLU A 377 -13.65 -39.84 15.78
N THR A 378 -14.14 -39.55 16.99
CA THR A 378 -15.54 -39.22 17.23
C THR A 378 -15.99 -37.99 16.44
N PHE A 379 -15.17 -36.95 16.43
CA PHE A 379 -15.47 -35.71 15.71
C PHE A 379 -15.51 -35.95 14.19
N ALA A 380 -14.51 -36.66 13.65
CA ALA A 380 -14.44 -36.99 12.23
C ALA A 380 -15.65 -37.89 11.78
N GLN A 381 -16.04 -38.84 12.64
CA GLN A 381 -17.22 -39.69 12.37
C GLN A 381 -18.50 -38.88 12.38
N ALA A 382 -18.66 -37.91 13.29
CA ALA A 382 -19.84 -37.05 13.33
C ALA A 382 -20.00 -36.19 12.06
N GLU A 383 -18.87 -35.85 11.41
CA GLU A 383 -18.84 -35.15 10.12
C GLU A 383 -18.96 -36.10 8.91
N GLY A 384 -19.05 -37.43 9.13
CA GLY A 384 -19.08 -38.44 8.08
C GLY A 384 -17.72 -38.67 7.38
N LEU A 385 -16.65 -38.16 7.96
CA LEU A 385 -15.28 -38.20 7.39
C LEU A 385 -14.54 -39.47 7.88
N THR A 386 -14.94 -40.64 7.41
CA THR A 386 -14.38 -41.92 7.87
C THR A 386 -12.89 -42.09 7.61
N ALA A 387 -12.36 -41.53 6.50
CA ALA A 387 -10.94 -41.55 6.21
C ALA A 387 -10.12 -40.71 7.21
N HIS A 388 -10.67 -39.60 7.71
CA HIS A 388 -10.06 -38.79 8.77
C HIS A 388 -10.00 -39.56 10.08
N ALA A 389 -11.10 -40.20 10.49
CA ALA A 389 -11.15 -41.06 11.67
C ALA A 389 -10.13 -42.19 11.54
N ASN A 390 -10.10 -42.91 10.41
CA ASN A 390 -9.14 -43.99 10.15
C ASN A 390 -7.70 -43.50 10.17
N SER A 391 -7.40 -42.33 9.66
CA SER A 391 -6.04 -41.77 9.72
C SER A 391 -5.49 -41.64 11.15
N ILE A 392 -6.34 -41.42 12.13
CA ILE A 392 -5.95 -41.41 13.55
C ILE A 392 -5.93 -42.83 14.12
N ALA A 393 -6.97 -43.63 13.86
CA ALA A 393 -7.11 -44.98 14.43
C ALA A 393 -5.94 -45.93 14.12
N VAL A 394 -5.47 -45.92 12.86
CA VAL A 394 -4.35 -46.79 12.40
C VAL A 394 -3.03 -46.57 13.14
N ARG A 395 -2.86 -45.44 13.82
CA ARG A 395 -1.66 -45.12 14.62
C ARG A 395 -1.62 -45.91 15.93
N PHE A 396 -2.73 -46.57 16.31
CA PHE A 396 -2.93 -47.27 17.58
C PHE A 396 -3.53 -48.68 17.42
N GLU A 397 -3.67 -49.20 16.18
CA GLU A 397 -4.30 -50.53 15.91
C GLU A 397 -3.44 -51.73 16.41
N GLU A 398 -2.14 -51.55 16.60
CA GLU A 398 -1.23 -52.63 17.03
C GLU A 398 -0.96 -52.61 18.56
N GLU A 399 -1.66 -51.80 19.32
CA GLU A 399 -1.57 -51.72 20.77
C GLU A 399 -2.87 -52.22 21.40
#